data_c27184ad5a4ab7c77a11b88ffe2c6faf
#
_entry.id   c27184ad5a4ab7c77a11b88ffe2c6faf
#
_cell.length_a   1.000
_cell.length_b   1.000
_cell.length_c   1.000
_cell.angle_alpha   90.00
_cell.angle_beta   90.00
_cell.angle_gamma   90.00
#
_symmetry.space_group_name_H-M   'P 1'
#
loop_
_entity.id
_entity.type
_entity.pdbx_description
1 polymer ?
#
loop_
_entity_poly.entity_id
_entity_poly.type
_entity_poly.pdbx_seq_one_letter_code
_entity_poly.pdbx_strand_id
1 'polypeptide(L)'
;MLRCGQMVLGVALTRIHLSSDWVWTPETRDPTYLKIVQRFEDRKLAPYSIHQVALMGASEGKEVGQWFGPNTVAQVIKKLVQHDKWSSLIIHVALDNTVVTKDILQQCTVNNDRGDSTSIPDNSNVSEWMPLLLIVPLRLGLSEINPTYINGLKLCFQTPQSIGVIGGKPNQALYLIGYVGEEVIYLDPHTTQRSGLIEDKTTDEQKEMDCTYHCKYASRIPMLEMDPSVAVCFLCLTRSDFDELCETIEKKLMQESQPLFEMCENRPAHWGPSDFDENSTIFEFEDDDRRFDDSDGEFEIL
;
A
#
# COMPACT_ATOMS: atom_id res chain seq x y z
N MET A 1 -10.59 1.29 7.02
CA MET A 1 -9.19 1.09 6.60
C MET A 1 -9.01 0.26 5.32
N LEU A 2 -9.83 -0.77 5.05
CA LEU A 2 -9.64 -1.65 3.89
C LEU A 2 -9.51 -0.85 2.57
N ARG A 3 -10.44 0.04 2.31
CA ARG A 3 -10.41 0.91 1.11
C ARG A 3 -9.17 1.81 1.05
N CYS A 4 -8.67 2.30 2.20
CA CYS A 4 -7.44 3.11 2.20
C CYS A 4 -6.22 2.29 1.75
N GLY A 5 -6.13 1.02 2.15
CA GLY A 5 -5.12 0.09 1.63
C GLY A 5 -5.23 -0.11 0.12
N GLN A 6 -6.46 -0.29 -0.40
CA GLN A 6 -6.70 -0.38 -1.85
C GLN A 6 -6.28 0.92 -2.56
N MET A 7 -6.55 2.10 -2.00
CA MET A 7 -6.19 3.40 -2.60
C MET A 7 -4.67 3.57 -2.69
N VAL A 8 -3.94 3.26 -1.62
CA VAL A 8 -2.45 3.28 -1.63
C VAL A 8 -1.90 2.32 -2.67
N LEU A 9 -2.40 1.08 -2.70
CA LEU A 9 -1.96 0.08 -3.67
C LEU A 9 -2.31 0.50 -5.11
N GLY A 10 -3.48 1.08 -5.33
CA GLY A 10 -3.89 1.61 -6.63
C GLY A 10 -2.95 2.70 -7.13
N VAL A 11 -2.55 3.64 -6.27
CA VAL A 11 -1.55 4.67 -6.61
C VAL A 11 -0.20 4.05 -6.93
N ALA A 12 0.26 3.07 -6.13
CA ALA A 12 1.52 2.38 -6.37
C ALA A 12 1.51 1.67 -7.73
N LEU A 13 0.49 0.88 -8.05
CA LEU A 13 0.36 0.17 -9.32
C LEU A 13 0.26 1.13 -10.51
N THR A 14 -0.42 2.26 -10.36
CA THR A 14 -0.50 3.29 -11.40
C THR A 14 0.89 3.85 -11.71
N ARG A 15 1.68 4.21 -10.69
CA ARG A 15 3.03 4.74 -10.89
C ARG A 15 4.00 3.70 -11.48
N ILE A 16 3.85 2.41 -11.14
CA ILE A 16 4.69 1.33 -11.65
C ILE A 16 4.39 1.04 -13.12
N HIS A 17 3.12 0.91 -13.49
CA HIS A 17 2.73 0.39 -14.80
C HIS A 17 2.42 1.47 -15.84
N LEU A 18 2.16 2.69 -15.42
CA LEU A 18 1.88 3.81 -16.33
C LEU A 18 3.01 4.86 -16.29
N SER A 19 3.09 5.65 -15.26
CA SER A 19 4.25 6.50 -14.90
C SER A 19 3.90 7.36 -13.68
N SER A 20 4.90 8.03 -13.09
CA SER A 20 4.69 9.00 -12.02
C SER A 20 3.91 10.24 -12.46
N ASP A 21 3.98 10.59 -13.75
CA ASP A 21 3.36 11.78 -14.33
C ASP A 21 2.02 11.47 -15.02
N TRP A 22 1.59 10.20 -14.99
CA TRP A 22 0.32 9.81 -15.60
C TRP A 22 -0.86 10.45 -14.88
N VAL A 23 -1.77 11.02 -15.66
CA VAL A 23 -2.96 11.70 -15.16
C VAL A 23 -4.21 11.09 -15.79
N TRP A 24 -5.15 10.71 -14.94
CA TRP A 24 -6.45 10.24 -15.37
C TRP A 24 -7.31 11.39 -15.91
N THR A 25 -8.06 11.12 -16.96
CA THR A 25 -9.14 11.97 -17.47
C THR A 25 -10.39 11.12 -17.72
N PRO A 26 -11.60 11.70 -17.77
CA PRO A 26 -12.81 10.96 -18.12
C PRO A 26 -12.74 10.21 -19.46
N GLU A 27 -11.90 10.67 -20.38
CA GLU A 27 -11.67 10.09 -21.70
C GLU A 27 -10.61 8.99 -21.71
N THR A 28 -9.91 8.79 -20.60
CA THR A 28 -8.85 7.76 -20.47
C THR A 28 -9.41 6.38 -20.80
N ARG A 29 -8.77 5.70 -21.76
CA ARG A 29 -9.09 4.32 -22.18
C ARG A 29 -7.84 3.45 -22.25
N ASP A 30 -6.82 3.78 -21.45
CA ASP A 30 -5.58 3.02 -21.40
C ASP A 30 -5.87 1.60 -20.91
N PRO A 31 -5.51 0.54 -21.65
CA PRO A 31 -5.75 -0.84 -21.24
C PRO A 31 -5.04 -1.21 -19.93
N THR A 32 -3.88 -0.62 -19.65
CA THR A 32 -3.13 -0.86 -18.42
C THR A 32 -3.85 -0.24 -17.23
N TYR A 33 -4.38 0.98 -17.40
CA TYR A 33 -5.22 1.62 -16.38
C TYR A 33 -6.46 0.77 -16.07
N LEU A 34 -7.19 0.33 -17.10
CA LEU A 34 -8.38 -0.52 -16.92
C LEU A 34 -8.02 -1.82 -16.19
N LYS A 35 -6.89 -2.44 -16.55
CA LYS A 35 -6.39 -3.63 -15.87
C LYS A 35 -6.05 -3.39 -14.41
N ILE A 36 -5.57 -2.18 -14.04
CA ILE A 36 -5.38 -1.79 -12.64
C ILE A 36 -6.73 -1.73 -11.93
N VAL A 37 -7.70 -0.97 -12.47
CA VAL A 37 -9.02 -0.80 -11.84
C VAL A 37 -9.72 -2.14 -11.61
N GLN A 38 -9.69 -3.02 -12.62
CA GLN A 38 -10.30 -4.36 -12.56
C GLN A 38 -9.76 -5.23 -11.40
N ARG A 39 -8.54 -4.96 -10.89
CA ARG A 39 -8.00 -5.67 -9.74
C ARG A 39 -8.65 -5.29 -8.41
N PHE A 40 -9.32 -4.14 -8.37
CA PHE A 40 -9.97 -3.60 -7.17
C PHE A 40 -11.50 -3.68 -7.20
N GLU A 41 -12.08 -4.21 -8.29
CA GLU A 41 -13.52 -4.37 -8.41
C GLU A 41 -14.10 -5.20 -7.27
N ASP A 42 -15.34 -4.89 -6.86
CA ASP A 42 -16.02 -5.59 -5.76
C ASP A 42 -16.56 -6.96 -6.20
N ARG A 43 -15.67 -7.83 -6.62
CA ARG A 43 -15.95 -9.23 -6.96
C ARG A 43 -14.91 -10.16 -6.35
N LYS A 44 -15.33 -11.38 -6.01
CA LYS A 44 -14.51 -12.35 -5.27
C LYS A 44 -13.18 -12.69 -5.96
N LEU A 45 -13.16 -12.71 -7.30
CA LEU A 45 -11.98 -13.07 -8.11
C LEU A 45 -10.99 -11.91 -8.34
N ALA A 46 -11.37 -10.65 -8.05
CA ALA A 46 -10.42 -9.55 -8.19
C ALA A 46 -9.38 -9.60 -7.06
N PRO A 47 -8.07 -9.60 -7.39
CA PRO A 47 -7.01 -9.91 -6.41
C PRO A 47 -7.01 -8.96 -5.20
N TYR A 48 -7.40 -7.71 -5.40
CA TYR A 48 -7.42 -6.68 -4.37
C TYR A 48 -8.84 -6.19 -4.06
N SER A 49 -9.86 -7.01 -4.34
CA SER A 49 -11.25 -6.67 -3.97
C SER A 49 -11.37 -6.50 -2.45
N ILE A 50 -12.39 -5.77 -2.02
CA ILE A 50 -12.66 -5.64 -0.58
C ILE A 50 -12.92 -7.00 0.07
N HIS A 51 -13.45 -7.96 -0.70
CA HIS A 51 -13.67 -9.33 -0.25
C HIS A 51 -12.35 -10.03 0.06
N GLN A 52 -11.37 -9.97 -0.85
CA GLN A 52 -10.05 -10.57 -0.65
C GLN A 52 -9.30 -9.91 0.51
N VAL A 53 -9.36 -8.57 0.61
CA VAL A 53 -8.74 -7.84 1.73
C VAL A 53 -9.37 -8.27 3.07
N ALA A 54 -10.70 -8.39 3.13
CA ALA A 54 -11.40 -8.81 4.35
C ALA A 54 -11.09 -10.27 4.73
N LEU A 55 -11.08 -11.18 3.76
CA LEU A 55 -10.76 -12.60 3.98
C LEU A 55 -9.30 -12.78 4.42
N MET A 56 -8.35 -12.11 3.78
CA MET A 56 -6.94 -12.18 4.17
C MET A 56 -6.70 -11.66 5.59
N GLY A 57 -7.60 -10.82 6.12
CA GLY A 57 -7.56 -10.36 7.52
C GLY A 57 -7.58 -11.50 8.54
N ALA A 58 -8.11 -12.66 8.20
CA ALA A 58 -8.09 -13.83 9.08
C ALA A 58 -6.66 -14.26 9.43
N SER A 59 -5.72 -14.13 8.50
CA SER A 59 -4.29 -14.39 8.72
C SER A 59 -3.63 -13.40 9.69
N GLU A 60 -4.28 -12.27 9.94
CA GLU A 60 -3.88 -11.25 10.92
C GLU A 60 -4.74 -11.29 12.19
N GLY A 61 -5.47 -12.39 12.42
CA GLY A 61 -6.34 -12.57 13.58
C GLY A 61 -7.58 -11.67 13.57
N LYS A 62 -8.06 -11.26 12.37
CA LYS A 62 -9.25 -10.44 12.19
C LYS A 62 -10.37 -11.24 11.53
N GLU A 63 -11.53 -11.23 12.14
CA GLU A 63 -12.73 -11.77 11.50
C GLU A 63 -13.29 -10.78 10.46
N VAL A 64 -14.07 -11.29 9.50
CA VAL A 64 -14.78 -10.47 8.54
C VAL A 64 -15.75 -9.53 9.30
N GLY A 65 -15.70 -8.24 8.97
CA GLY A 65 -16.48 -7.21 9.67
C GLY A 65 -15.79 -6.54 10.86
N GLN A 66 -14.65 -7.06 11.33
CA GLN A 66 -13.86 -6.38 12.34
C GLN A 66 -13.10 -5.17 11.78
N TRP A 67 -12.80 -4.22 12.65
CA TRP A 67 -11.99 -3.05 12.31
C TRP A 67 -10.52 -3.42 12.11
N PHE A 68 -9.96 -3.03 10.96
CA PHE A 68 -8.53 -3.13 10.69
C PHE A 68 -7.85 -1.79 11.02
N GLY A 69 -6.78 -1.84 11.80
CA GLY A 69 -5.88 -0.70 11.95
C GLY A 69 -4.96 -0.52 10.72
N PRO A 70 -4.21 0.61 10.66
CA PRO A 70 -3.26 0.84 9.57
C PRO A 70 -2.21 -0.27 9.41
N ASN A 71 -1.69 -0.82 10.50
CA ASN A 71 -0.76 -1.95 10.45
C ASN A 71 -1.42 -3.21 9.87
N THR A 72 -2.63 -3.56 10.34
CA THR A 72 -3.32 -4.76 9.85
C THR A 72 -3.55 -4.69 8.34
N VAL A 73 -4.04 -3.56 7.82
CA VAL A 73 -4.27 -3.43 6.38
C VAL A 73 -2.96 -3.46 5.59
N ALA A 74 -1.86 -2.91 6.13
CA ALA A 74 -0.54 -2.99 5.52
C ALA A 74 -0.06 -4.44 5.37
N GLN A 75 -0.18 -5.27 6.42
CA GLN A 75 0.18 -6.69 6.38
C GLN A 75 -0.70 -7.47 5.40
N VAL A 76 -2.01 -7.19 5.39
CA VAL A 76 -2.96 -7.84 4.47
C VAL A 76 -2.61 -7.55 3.01
N ILE A 77 -2.38 -6.28 2.63
CA ILE A 77 -2.03 -5.96 1.24
C ILE A 77 -0.64 -6.51 0.85
N LYS A 78 0.32 -6.57 1.79
CA LYS A 78 1.61 -7.24 1.59
C LYS A 78 1.41 -8.70 1.18
N LYS A 79 0.57 -9.45 1.90
CA LYS A 79 0.29 -10.85 1.60
C LYS A 79 -0.45 -11.01 0.26
N LEU A 80 -1.45 -10.18 -0.02
CA LEU A 80 -2.18 -10.26 -1.29
C LEU A 80 -1.28 -10.01 -2.51
N VAL A 81 -0.36 -9.05 -2.43
CA VAL A 81 0.57 -8.74 -3.54
C VAL A 81 1.50 -9.92 -3.84
N GLN A 82 1.88 -10.74 -2.86
CA GLN A 82 2.70 -11.93 -3.08
C GLN A 82 2.03 -12.96 -4.02
N HIS A 83 0.70 -12.98 -4.10
CA HIS A 83 -0.07 -13.85 -4.96
C HIS A 83 -0.34 -13.25 -6.37
N ASP A 84 -0.05 -11.97 -6.60
CA ASP A 84 -0.25 -11.32 -7.90
C ASP A 84 1.06 -10.93 -8.57
N LYS A 85 1.64 -11.85 -9.33
CA LYS A 85 2.89 -11.63 -10.06
C LYS A 85 2.83 -10.43 -11.03
N TRP A 86 1.64 -10.07 -11.53
CA TRP A 86 1.50 -8.94 -12.44
C TRP A 86 1.82 -7.61 -11.75
N SER A 87 1.58 -7.50 -10.46
CA SER A 87 1.84 -6.26 -9.72
C SER A 87 3.31 -5.85 -9.74
N SER A 88 4.24 -6.81 -9.85
CA SER A 88 5.69 -6.56 -9.92
C SER A 88 6.15 -5.59 -8.82
N LEU A 89 5.72 -5.85 -7.58
CA LEU A 89 5.86 -4.95 -6.44
C LEU A 89 6.26 -5.75 -5.20
N ILE A 90 7.23 -5.24 -4.46
CA ILE A 90 7.56 -5.70 -3.10
C ILE A 90 6.91 -4.75 -2.11
N ILE A 91 6.22 -5.28 -1.11
CA ILE A 91 5.72 -4.49 0.03
C ILE A 91 6.54 -4.84 1.27
N HIS A 92 7.22 -3.85 1.82
CA HIS A 92 7.89 -3.95 3.11
C HIS A 92 7.11 -3.17 4.17
N VAL A 93 6.70 -3.83 5.24
CA VAL A 93 6.03 -3.20 6.39
C VAL A 93 7.04 -3.15 7.53
N ALA A 94 7.40 -1.94 7.96
CA ALA A 94 8.35 -1.74 9.04
C ALA A 94 7.79 -2.25 10.37
N LEU A 95 8.63 -2.88 11.17
CA LEU A 95 8.30 -3.37 12.51
C LEU A 95 8.77 -2.36 13.56
N ASP A 96 8.02 -2.23 14.64
CA ASP A 96 8.38 -1.41 15.81
C ASP A 96 8.92 -0.01 15.45
N ASN A 97 8.29 0.64 14.47
CA ASN A 97 8.70 1.95 13.94
C ASN A 97 10.15 1.99 13.44
N THR A 98 10.72 0.86 13.00
CA THR A 98 12.12 0.78 12.55
C THR A 98 12.21 0.24 11.12
N VAL A 99 12.88 0.99 10.25
CA VAL A 99 13.18 0.60 8.88
C VAL A 99 14.57 -0.01 8.82
N VAL A 100 14.66 -1.30 8.47
CA VAL A 100 15.93 -2.01 8.34
C VAL A 100 16.32 -2.04 6.85
N THR A 101 17.34 -1.26 6.49
CA THR A 101 17.71 -1.07 5.08
C THR A 101 18.23 -2.34 4.43
N LYS A 102 18.98 -3.16 5.17
CA LYS A 102 19.53 -4.43 4.67
C LYS A 102 18.44 -5.44 4.31
N ASP A 103 17.37 -5.52 5.11
CA ASP A 103 16.24 -6.39 4.82
C ASP A 103 15.55 -5.98 3.53
N ILE A 104 15.35 -4.67 3.33
CA ILE A 104 14.75 -4.12 2.12
C ILE A 104 15.62 -4.42 0.90
N LEU A 105 16.93 -4.19 1.01
CA LEU A 105 17.85 -4.47 -0.08
C LEU A 105 17.85 -5.95 -0.48
N GLN A 106 17.80 -6.84 0.49
CA GLN A 106 17.73 -8.28 0.23
C GLN A 106 16.42 -8.66 -0.48
N GLN A 107 15.29 -8.05 -0.10
CA GLN A 107 13.99 -8.32 -0.71
C GLN A 107 13.85 -7.77 -2.14
N CYS A 108 14.38 -6.57 -2.37
CA CYS A 108 14.17 -5.84 -3.63
C CYS A 108 15.23 -6.11 -4.69
N THR A 109 16.35 -6.77 -4.34
CA THR A 109 17.42 -7.10 -5.28
C THR A 109 17.25 -8.54 -5.76
N VAL A 110 16.84 -8.73 -7.01
CA VAL A 110 16.72 -10.06 -7.61
C VAL A 110 18.09 -10.47 -8.15
N ASN A 111 18.70 -11.49 -7.54
CA ASN A 111 19.85 -12.15 -8.13
C ASN A 111 19.35 -13.04 -9.27
N ASN A 112 19.76 -12.76 -10.51
CA ASN A 112 19.46 -13.60 -11.67
C ASN A 112 20.27 -14.90 -11.68
N ASP A 113 20.29 -15.64 -10.56
CA ASP A 113 20.73 -17.03 -10.49
C ASP A 113 19.63 -17.98 -11.01
N ARG A 114 19.15 -17.73 -12.22
CA ARG A 114 18.46 -18.77 -12.97
C ARG A 114 19.52 -19.68 -13.56
N GLY A 115 19.77 -20.79 -12.84
CA GLY A 115 20.61 -21.86 -13.32
C GLY A 115 20.12 -22.46 -14.64
N ASP A 116 20.45 -21.82 -15.73
CA ASP A 116 20.51 -22.44 -17.05
C ASP A 116 21.99 -22.52 -17.46
N SER A 117 22.56 -23.72 -17.28
CA SER A 117 23.96 -24.04 -17.36
C SER A 117 24.52 -24.09 -18.79
N THR A 118 24.01 -23.29 -19.73
CA THR A 118 24.41 -23.30 -21.14
C THR A 118 24.70 -21.95 -21.78
N SER A 119 24.83 -20.86 -21.06
CA SER A 119 25.22 -19.57 -21.63
C SER A 119 26.51 -19.03 -21.03
N ILE A 120 27.39 -18.56 -21.92
CA ILE A 120 28.68 -17.91 -21.71
C ILE A 120 28.55 -16.85 -20.60
N PRO A 121 29.48 -16.73 -19.64
CA PRO A 121 29.42 -15.73 -18.58
C PRO A 121 29.57 -14.33 -19.18
N ASP A 122 28.43 -13.68 -19.43
CA ASP A 122 28.42 -12.25 -19.70
C ASP A 122 28.57 -11.54 -18.35
N ASN A 123 29.63 -10.74 -18.24
CA ASN A 123 30.12 -10.11 -17.01
C ASN A 123 29.23 -8.92 -16.52
N SER A 124 27.94 -8.95 -16.78
CA SER A 124 26.96 -7.98 -16.27
C SER A 124 26.05 -8.60 -15.22
N ASN A 125 26.59 -8.80 -14.01
CA ASN A 125 25.78 -8.99 -12.79
C ASN A 125 25.01 -7.69 -12.48
N VAL A 126 24.06 -7.30 -13.32
CA VAL A 126 23.12 -6.22 -12.98
C VAL A 126 22.01 -6.87 -12.16
N SER A 127 22.12 -6.75 -10.85
CA SER A 127 20.99 -7.07 -9.98
C SER A 127 19.83 -6.13 -10.27
N GLU A 128 18.71 -6.68 -10.69
CA GLU A 128 17.50 -5.92 -11.03
C GLU A 128 16.77 -5.51 -9.75
N TRP A 129 16.38 -4.23 -9.67
CA TRP A 129 15.60 -3.71 -8.57
C TRP A 129 14.11 -3.94 -8.79
N MET A 130 13.43 -4.57 -7.83
CA MET A 130 11.98 -4.65 -7.79
C MET A 130 11.39 -3.40 -7.11
N PRO A 131 10.39 -2.72 -7.71
CA PRO A 131 9.69 -1.61 -7.06
C PRO A 131 9.29 -1.93 -5.63
N LEU A 132 9.54 -1.00 -4.73
CA LEU A 132 9.28 -1.11 -3.29
C LEU A 132 8.15 -0.18 -2.85
N LEU A 133 7.13 -0.72 -2.21
CA LEU A 133 6.22 0.04 -1.37
C LEU A 133 6.62 -0.17 0.11
N LEU A 134 7.27 0.84 0.68
CA LEU A 134 7.60 0.88 2.10
C LEU A 134 6.43 1.46 2.88
N ILE A 135 5.89 0.70 3.83
CA ILE A 135 4.82 1.14 4.72
C ILE A 135 5.35 1.13 6.15
N VAL A 136 5.24 2.26 6.83
CA VAL A 136 5.68 2.42 8.22
C VAL A 136 4.46 2.73 9.10
N PRO A 137 3.90 1.71 9.78
CA PRO A 137 2.84 1.91 10.77
C PRO A 137 3.37 2.67 11.98
N LEU A 138 2.60 3.66 12.45
CA LEU A 138 3.02 4.57 13.52
C LEU A 138 1.89 4.80 14.53
N ARG A 139 2.28 5.08 15.77
CA ARG A 139 1.38 5.58 16.81
C ARG A 139 1.88 6.94 17.27
N LEU A 140 1.24 8.02 16.81
CA LEU A 140 1.66 9.42 17.01
C LEU A 140 1.07 10.06 18.27
N GLY A 141 0.58 9.25 19.21
CA GLY A 141 -0.04 9.69 20.46
C GLY A 141 -0.93 8.61 21.07
N LEU A 142 -1.55 8.87 22.19
CA LEU A 142 -2.47 7.94 22.86
C LEU A 142 -3.90 8.04 22.30
N SER A 143 -4.63 9.08 22.68
CA SER A 143 -5.98 9.39 22.19
C SER A 143 -5.99 10.44 21.09
N GLU A 144 -4.99 11.31 21.09
CA GLU A 144 -4.83 12.44 20.17
C GLU A 144 -3.41 12.46 19.63
N ILE A 145 -3.17 13.07 18.48
CA ILE A 145 -1.84 13.28 17.93
C ILE A 145 -1.06 14.21 18.86
N ASN A 146 0.16 13.79 19.24
CA ASN A 146 1.08 14.68 19.91
C ASN A 146 1.62 15.72 18.90
N PRO A 147 1.47 17.04 19.17
CA PRO A 147 1.92 18.10 18.28
C PRO A 147 3.38 18.01 17.85
N THR A 148 4.24 17.38 18.66
CA THR A 148 5.66 17.18 18.37
C THR A 148 5.89 16.41 17.06
N TYR A 149 4.96 15.53 16.65
CA TYR A 149 5.07 14.74 15.45
C TYR A 149 4.60 15.43 14.16
N ILE A 150 3.94 16.61 14.26
CA ILE A 150 3.35 17.29 13.10
C ILE A 150 4.41 17.66 12.06
N ASN A 151 5.57 18.17 12.48
CA ASN A 151 6.64 18.52 11.55
C ASN A 151 7.19 17.28 10.84
N GLY A 152 7.43 16.19 11.55
CA GLY A 152 7.85 14.93 10.96
C GLY A 152 6.84 14.39 9.93
N LEU A 153 5.53 14.49 10.22
CA LEU A 153 4.49 14.09 9.28
C LEU A 153 4.48 14.97 8.02
N LYS A 154 4.66 16.29 8.16
CA LYS A 154 4.80 17.21 7.02
C LYS A 154 6.03 16.85 6.17
N LEU A 155 7.16 16.51 6.78
CA LEU A 155 8.36 16.05 6.08
C LEU A 155 8.10 14.77 5.27
N CYS A 156 7.33 13.81 5.82
CA CYS A 156 6.94 12.63 5.07
C CYS A 156 6.14 12.98 3.80
N PHE A 157 5.19 13.91 3.87
CA PHE A 157 4.45 14.36 2.69
C PHE A 157 5.31 15.12 1.67
N GLN A 158 6.37 15.81 2.10
CA GLN A 158 7.28 16.54 1.24
C GLN A 158 8.30 15.65 0.52
N THR A 159 8.46 14.43 0.98
CA THR A 159 9.40 13.46 0.40
C THR A 159 8.92 13.05 -0.99
N PRO A 160 9.76 13.10 -2.05
CA PRO A 160 9.36 12.78 -3.43
C PRO A 160 8.75 11.39 -3.59
N GLN A 161 9.24 10.41 -2.82
CA GLN A 161 8.78 9.04 -2.80
C GLN A 161 7.45 8.85 -2.06
N SER A 162 6.92 9.90 -1.41
CA SER A 162 5.65 9.79 -0.68
C SER A 162 4.50 9.49 -1.62
N ILE A 163 3.69 8.51 -1.25
CA ILE A 163 2.40 8.24 -1.89
C ILE A 163 1.23 8.40 -0.92
N GLY A 164 1.47 9.09 0.21
CA GLY A 164 0.45 9.45 1.18
C GLY A 164 0.49 8.60 2.45
N VAL A 165 -0.57 8.72 3.24
CA VAL A 165 -0.66 8.12 4.57
C VAL A 165 -2.02 7.45 4.75
N ILE A 166 -2.02 6.19 5.19
CA ILE A 166 -3.23 5.51 5.65
C ILE A 166 -3.50 6.02 7.07
N GLY A 167 -4.66 6.63 7.28
CA GLY A 167 -4.99 7.21 8.57
C GLY A 167 -6.49 7.49 8.68
N GLY A 168 -6.82 8.59 9.30
CA GLY A 168 -8.19 9.05 9.43
C GLY A 168 -8.39 9.98 10.62
N LYS A 169 -9.62 10.08 11.05
CA LYS A 169 -10.02 10.65 12.32
C LYS A 169 -10.72 9.57 13.15
N PRO A 170 -10.96 9.79 14.44
CA PRO A 170 -11.61 8.78 15.27
C PRO A 170 -12.86 8.21 14.61
N ASN A 171 -12.92 6.89 14.46
CA ASN A 171 -13.98 6.12 13.81
C ASN A 171 -14.21 6.35 12.31
N GLN A 172 -13.31 7.05 11.62
CA GLN A 172 -13.40 7.27 10.18
C GLN A 172 -12.03 7.12 9.50
N ALA A 173 -11.85 6.07 8.71
CA ALA A 173 -10.63 5.83 7.96
C ALA A 173 -10.57 6.72 6.71
N LEU A 174 -9.43 7.36 6.47
CA LEU A 174 -9.21 8.28 5.35
C LEU A 174 -7.85 7.99 4.71
N TYR A 175 -7.74 8.29 3.42
CA TYR A 175 -6.44 8.29 2.73
C TYR A 175 -5.93 9.72 2.62
N LEU A 176 -4.82 10.01 3.28
CA LEU A 176 -4.24 11.33 3.42
C LEU A 176 -3.19 11.50 2.32
N ILE A 177 -3.34 12.53 1.49
CA ILE A 177 -2.55 12.69 0.26
C ILE A 177 -1.59 13.89 0.29
N GLY A 178 -1.64 14.74 1.31
CA GLY A 178 -0.80 15.91 1.44
C GLY A 178 -1.29 16.85 2.52
N TYR A 179 -0.77 18.06 2.56
CA TYR A 179 -1.18 19.06 3.53
C TYR A 179 -1.11 20.50 2.99
N VAL A 180 -1.84 21.39 3.66
CA VAL A 180 -1.77 22.86 3.46
C VAL A 180 -1.82 23.53 4.83
N GLY A 181 -0.74 24.26 5.19
CA GLY A 181 -0.63 24.85 6.54
C GLY A 181 -0.66 23.79 7.63
N GLU A 182 -1.67 23.86 8.49
CA GLU A 182 -1.90 22.91 9.59
C GLU A 182 -3.02 21.90 9.29
N GLU A 183 -3.50 21.84 8.05
CA GLU A 183 -4.55 20.93 7.62
C GLU A 183 -3.99 19.84 6.70
N VAL A 184 -4.42 18.59 6.91
CA VAL A 184 -4.16 17.47 6.01
C VAL A 184 -5.26 17.38 4.95
N ILE A 185 -4.85 17.10 3.71
CA ILE A 185 -5.74 16.87 2.58
C ILE A 185 -6.03 15.37 2.49
N TYR A 186 -7.29 14.99 2.34
CA TYR A 186 -7.66 13.59 2.30
C TYR A 186 -8.70 13.24 1.23
N LEU A 187 -8.73 11.96 0.88
CA LEU A 187 -9.78 11.31 0.11
C LEU A 187 -10.57 10.40 1.05
N ASP A 188 -11.91 10.51 0.95
CA ASP A 188 -12.84 9.75 1.80
C ASP A 188 -13.45 8.59 1.02
N PRO A 189 -13.20 7.32 1.43
CA PRO A 189 -13.75 6.16 0.76
C PRO A 189 -15.17 5.78 1.21
N HIS A 190 -15.80 6.54 2.12
CA HIS A 190 -17.10 6.16 2.71
C HIS A 190 -18.32 6.59 1.88
N THR A 191 -18.12 7.41 0.85
CA THR A 191 -19.24 7.75 -0.04
C THR A 191 -19.67 6.51 -0.81
N THR A 192 -20.91 6.07 -0.58
CA THR A 192 -21.48 4.92 -1.29
C THR A 192 -21.61 5.23 -2.77
N GLN A 193 -21.10 4.38 -3.61
CA GLN A 193 -21.17 4.47 -5.06
C GLN A 193 -21.81 3.22 -5.65
N ARG A 194 -22.36 3.35 -6.87
CA ARG A 194 -22.84 2.18 -7.60
C ARG A 194 -21.67 1.22 -7.87
N SER A 195 -21.83 -0.05 -7.53
CA SER A 195 -20.87 -1.09 -7.91
C SER A 195 -21.10 -1.54 -9.35
N GLY A 196 -20.03 -1.84 -10.07
CA GLY A 196 -20.09 -2.35 -11.44
C GLY A 196 -18.72 -2.72 -11.98
N LEU A 197 -18.72 -3.31 -13.17
CA LEU A 197 -17.51 -3.72 -13.88
C LEU A 197 -17.16 -2.66 -14.92
N ILE A 198 -15.86 -2.38 -15.06
CA ILE A 198 -15.34 -1.55 -16.16
C ILE A 198 -14.57 -2.45 -17.08
N GLU A 199 -15.16 -2.78 -18.23
CA GLU A 199 -14.54 -3.65 -19.24
C GLU A 199 -13.66 -2.87 -20.21
N ASP A 200 -14.25 -1.90 -20.92
CA ASP A 200 -13.59 -1.16 -21.99
C ASP A 200 -13.91 0.34 -22.05
N LYS A 201 -14.79 0.85 -21.19
CA LYS A 201 -15.29 2.24 -21.18
C LYS A 201 -15.91 2.69 -22.50
N THR A 202 -16.50 1.79 -23.26
CA THR A 202 -17.15 2.14 -24.54
C THR A 202 -18.51 2.78 -24.35
N THR A 203 -19.23 2.44 -23.28
CA THR A 203 -20.56 2.99 -22.96
C THR A 203 -20.45 4.18 -21.99
N ASP A 204 -21.46 5.06 -22.03
CA ASP A 204 -21.51 6.20 -21.09
C ASP A 204 -21.69 5.71 -19.64
N GLU A 205 -22.40 4.59 -19.43
CA GLU A 205 -22.53 3.97 -18.11
C GLU A 205 -21.17 3.55 -17.54
N GLN A 206 -20.28 2.95 -18.34
CA GLN A 206 -18.93 2.58 -17.90
C GLN A 206 -18.04 3.79 -17.66
N LYS A 207 -18.19 4.87 -18.42
CA LYS A 207 -17.49 6.14 -18.16
C LYS A 207 -17.93 6.77 -16.85
N GLU A 208 -19.25 6.79 -16.58
CA GLU A 208 -19.79 7.27 -15.30
C GLU A 208 -19.29 6.42 -14.14
N MET A 209 -19.25 5.09 -14.30
CA MET A 209 -18.71 4.18 -13.30
C MET A 209 -17.24 4.49 -13.01
N ASP A 210 -16.42 4.67 -14.04
CA ASP A 210 -15.02 5.00 -13.89
C ASP A 210 -14.82 6.34 -13.13
N CYS A 211 -15.64 7.34 -13.40
CA CYS A 211 -15.62 8.61 -12.67
C CYS A 211 -15.82 8.44 -11.15
N THR A 212 -16.47 7.37 -10.70
CA THR A 212 -16.70 7.11 -9.26
C THR A 212 -15.43 6.70 -8.52
N TYR A 213 -14.40 6.20 -9.23
CA TYR A 213 -13.09 5.89 -8.63
C TYR A 213 -12.21 7.12 -8.41
N HIS A 214 -12.63 8.29 -8.92
CA HIS A 214 -11.83 9.51 -8.88
C HIS A 214 -12.52 10.61 -8.08
N CYS A 215 -11.78 11.23 -7.18
CA CYS A 215 -12.28 12.33 -6.37
C CYS A 215 -12.00 13.67 -7.08
N LYS A 216 -13.05 14.42 -7.40
CA LYS A 216 -12.91 15.75 -8.01
C LYS A 216 -12.45 16.83 -7.02
N TYR A 217 -12.88 16.71 -5.75
CA TYR A 217 -12.60 17.69 -4.71
C TYR A 217 -12.17 16.97 -3.43
N ALA A 218 -10.89 17.07 -3.10
CA ALA A 218 -10.38 16.55 -1.85
C ALA A 218 -10.83 17.42 -0.67
N SER A 219 -11.05 16.80 0.47
CA SER A 219 -11.43 17.47 1.72
C SER A 219 -10.21 17.71 2.61
N ARG A 220 -10.40 18.50 3.69
CA ARG A 220 -9.33 18.85 4.64
C ARG A 220 -9.81 18.71 6.07
N ILE A 221 -8.89 18.39 6.97
CA ILE A 221 -9.09 18.43 8.42
C ILE A 221 -7.83 18.98 9.10
N PRO A 222 -7.94 19.65 10.25
CA PRO A 222 -6.78 19.97 11.08
C PRO A 222 -5.96 18.72 11.41
N MET A 223 -4.63 18.80 11.33
CA MET A 223 -3.75 17.66 11.63
C MET A 223 -3.95 17.11 13.05
N LEU A 224 -4.26 17.98 14.00
CA LEU A 224 -4.51 17.59 15.38
C LEU A 224 -5.83 16.82 15.59
N GLU A 225 -6.75 16.84 14.64
CA GLU A 225 -7.99 16.07 14.67
C GLU A 225 -7.85 14.65 14.07
N MET A 226 -6.67 14.32 13.54
CA MET A 226 -6.40 12.98 13.03
C MET A 226 -6.34 11.94 14.16
N ASP A 227 -6.72 10.70 13.83
CA ASP A 227 -6.40 9.55 14.68
C ASP A 227 -4.88 9.37 14.77
N PRO A 228 -4.31 9.14 15.97
CA PRO A 228 -2.87 8.96 16.13
C PRO A 228 -2.32 7.66 15.53
N SER A 229 -3.18 6.72 15.14
CA SER A 229 -2.77 5.51 14.43
C SER A 229 -2.75 5.77 12.93
N VAL A 230 -1.56 5.78 12.34
CA VAL A 230 -1.36 6.04 10.91
C VAL A 230 -0.35 5.04 10.31
N ALA A 231 -0.24 4.99 8.98
CA ALA A 231 0.88 4.34 8.31
C ALA A 231 1.35 5.24 7.16
N VAL A 232 2.59 5.71 7.23
CA VAL A 232 3.19 6.47 6.14
C VAL A 232 3.65 5.53 5.04
N CYS A 233 3.47 5.94 3.77
CA CYS A 233 3.71 5.09 2.60
C CYS A 233 4.65 5.78 1.62
N PHE A 234 5.73 5.08 1.25
CA PHE A 234 6.72 5.55 0.27
C PHE A 234 6.86 4.53 -0.85
N LEU A 235 6.93 5.00 -2.08
CA LEU A 235 7.14 4.17 -3.26
C LEU A 235 8.50 4.49 -3.89
N CYS A 236 9.37 3.49 -3.98
CA CYS A 236 10.68 3.57 -4.63
C CYS A 236 10.66 2.67 -5.87
N LEU A 237 10.55 3.28 -7.04
CA LEU A 237 10.53 2.54 -8.32
C LEU A 237 11.90 1.99 -8.67
N THR A 238 12.95 2.69 -8.24
CA THR A 238 14.35 2.36 -8.51
C THR A 238 15.15 2.26 -7.22
N ARG A 239 16.33 1.66 -7.31
CA ARG A 239 17.30 1.67 -6.21
C ARG A 239 17.72 3.10 -5.84
N SER A 240 17.87 3.99 -6.81
CA SER A 240 18.19 5.40 -6.57
C SER A 240 17.10 6.10 -5.76
N ASP A 241 15.81 5.83 -6.02
CA ASP A 241 14.72 6.39 -5.23
C ASP A 241 14.80 5.94 -3.76
N PHE A 242 15.19 4.69 -3.53
CA PHE A 242 15.36 4.17 -2.17
C PHE A 242 16.55 4.81 -1.46
N ASP A 243 17.69 4.98 -2.15
CA ASP A 243 18.88 5.61 -1.58
C ASP A 243 18.59 7.10 -1.25
N GLU A 244 17.87 7.83 -2.12
CA GLU A 244 17.41 9.21 -1.86
C GLU A 244 16.43 9.31 -0.69
N LEU A 245 15.52 8.32 -0.57
CA LEU A 245 14.59 8.23 0.57
C LEU A 245 15.38 8.06 1.88
N CYS A 246 16.34 7.13 1.92
CA CYS A 246 17.20 6.90 3.09
C CYS A 246 17.95 8.18 3.48
N GLU A 247 18.57 8.84 2.51
CA GLU A 247 19.28 10.10 2.74
C GLU A 247 18.37 11.21 3.28
N THR A 248 17.14 11.31 2.77
CA THR A 248 16.14 12.29 3.23
C THR A 248 15.69 11.99 4.66
N ILE A 249 15.45 10.72 4.99
CA ILE A 249 15.10 10.30 6.34
C ILE A 249 16.22 10.65 7.32
N GLU A 250 17.47 10.28 7.01
CA GLU A 250 18.63 10.55 7.87
C GLU A 250 18.87 12.04 8.09
N LYS A 251 18.82 12.83 7.02
CA LYS A 251 19.17 14.25 7.06
C LYS A 251 18.07 15.15 7.60
N LYS A 252 16.80 14.73 7.51
CA LYS A 252 15.66 15.58 7.88
C LYS A 252 14.83 14.97 8.99
N LEU A 253 14.29 13.76 8.79
CA LEU A 253 13.33 13.16 9.70
C LEU A 253 13.99 12.76 11.03
N MET A 254 15.16 12.13 10.98
CA MET A 254 15.91 11.71 12.18
C MET A 254 16.56 12.88 12.93
N GLN A 255 16.58 14.08 12.35
CA GLN A 255 17.04 15.30 13.02
C GLN A 255 15.95 16.01 13.81
N GLU A 256 14.69 15.61 13.66
CA GLU A 256 13.59 16.12 14.49
C GLU A 256 13.82 15.75 15.97
N SER A 257 13.31 16.58 16.87
CA SER A 257 13.43 16.35 18.34
C SER A 257 12.82 15.01 18.78
N GLN A 258 11.80 14.55 18.08
CA GLN A 258 11.20 13.22 18.18
C GLN A 258 10.94 12.68 16.76
N PRO A 259 11.84 11.88 16.20
CA PRO A 259 11.62 11.25 14.91
C PRO A 259 10.36 10.37 14.91
N LEU A 260 9.65 10.34 13.77
CA LEU A 260 8.45 9.50 13.62
C LEU A 260 8.80 8.01 13.68
N PHE A 261 9.93 7.65 13.12
CA PHE A 261 10.46 6.28 13.08
C PHE A 261 11.98 6.33 12.97
N GLU A 262 12.61 5.19 13.20
CA GLU A 262 14.05 5.02 13.11
C GLU A 262 14.44 4.28 11.84
N MET A 263 15.68 4.46 11.40
CA MET A 263 16.28 3.71 10.32
C MET A 263 17.63 3.16 10.77
N CYS A 264 17.88 1.88 10.49
CA CYS A 264 19.14 1.22 10.79
C CYS A 264 19.55 0.30 9.64
N GLU A 265 20.85 0.03 9.55
CA GLU A 265 21.37 -0.86 8.52
C GLU A 265 21.01 -2.33 8.79
N ASN A 266 21.22 -2.78 10.01
CA ASN A 266 21.02 -4.16 10.42
C ASN A 266 19.90 -4.28 11.44
N ARG A 267 19.27 -5.45 11.50
CA ARG A 267 18.26 -5.77 12.51
C ARG A 267 18.81 -5.59 13.93
N PRO A 268 18.01 -5.02 14.84
CA PRO A 268 18.34 -5.04 16.27
C PRO A 268 18.56 -6.47 16.76
N ALA A 269 19.59 -6.68 17.60
CA ALA A 269 20.00 -8.00 18.06
C ALA A 269 18.93 -8.80 18.83
N HIS A 270 17.92 -8.13 19.36
CA HIS A 270 16.80 -8.76 20.07
C HIS A 270 15.63 -9.17 19.16
N TRP A 271 15.67 -8.84 17.88
CA TRP A 271 14.70 -9.34 16.90
C TRP A 271 15.09 -10.73 16.44
N GLY A 272 14.10 -11.59 16.22
CA GLY A 272 14.31 -12.91 15.60
C GLY A 272 14.77 -12.81 14.15
N PRO A 273 15.04 -13.98 13.52
CA PRO A 273 15.35 -14.06 12.08
C PRO A 273 14.24 -13.39 11.25
N SER A 274 14.56 -12.99 10.02
CA SER A 274 13.57 -12.41 9.11
C SER A 274 12.60 -13.50 8.64
N ASP A 275 11.35 -13.11 8.29
CA ASP A 275 10.36 -13.99 7.65
C ASP A 275 10.89 -14.61 6.32
N PHE A 276 12.05 -14.14 5.84
CA PHE A 276 12.73 -14.64 4.65
C PHE A 276 13.75 -15.74 4.94
N ASP A 277 14.19 -15.89 6.20
CA ASP A 277 15.11 -16.96 6.62
C ASP A 277 14.35 -18.26 6.95
N GLU A 278 13.05 -18.19 7.20
CA GLU A 278 12.20 -19.37 7.27
C GLU A 278 11.60 -19.63 5.88
N ASN A 279 11.97 -20.75 5.28
CA ASN A 279 11.35 -21.29 4.07
C ASN A 279 9.84 -21.04 4.14
N SER A 280 9.35 -20.09 3.35
CA SER A 280 7.93 -19.83 3.24
C SER A 280 7.26 -21.12 2.80
N THR A 281 6.61 -21.78 3.73
CA THR A 281 5.68 -22.85 3.41
C THR A 281 4.63 -22.19 2.52
N ILE A 282 4.72 -22.46 1.23
CA ILE A 282 3.73 -22.09 0.24
C ILE A 282 2.45 -22.77 0.73
N PHE A 283 1.52 -21.98 1.26
CA PHE A 283 0.15 -22.44 1.38
C PHE A 283 -0.37 -22.55 -0.05
N GLU A 284 -0.26 -23.75 -0.62
CA GLU A 284 -1.02 -24.12 -1.80
C GLU A 284 -2.48 -24.03 -1.38
N PHE A 285 -3.19 -23.05 -1.92
CA PHE A 285 -4.64 -23.08 -1.92
C PHE A 285 -5.01 -24.25 -2.84
N GLU A 286 -5.37 -25.38 -2.25
CA GLU A 286 -6.10 -26.41 -2.99
C GLU A 286 -7.36 -25.73 -3.52
N ASP A 287 -7.53 -25.78 -4.83
CA ASP A 287 -8.77 -25.47 -5.54
C ASP A 287 -9.87 -26.43 -5.05
N ASP A 288 -10.40 -26.16 -3.88
CA ASP A 288 -11.59 -26.86 -3.38
C ASP A 288 -12.84 -26.19 -3.99
N ASP A 289 -13.05 -26.51 -5.27
CA ASP A 289 -14.19 -26.09 -6.09
C ASP A 289 -15.54 -26.60 -5.56
N ARG A 290 -15.61 -27.14 -4.33
CA ARG A 290 -16.76 -27.91 -3.87
C ARG A 290 -17.48 -27.41 -2.62
N ARG A 291 -17.37 -26.13 -2.23
CA ARG A 291 -18.15 -25.63 -1.08
C ARG A 291 -18.61 -24.18 -1.16
N PHE A 292 -19.20 -23.76 -2.26
CA PHE A 292 -20.11 -22.62 -2.20
C PHE A 292 -21.36 -22.95 -3.00
N ASP A 293 -22.32 -23.50 -2.26
CA ASP A 293 -23.70 -23.60 -2.68
C ASP A 293 -24.25 -22.17 -2.89
N ASP A 294 -24.84 -21.93 -4.04
CA ASP A 294 -25.53 -20.70 -4.38
C ASP A 294 -26.80 -20.54 -3.51
N SER A 295 -26.62 -20.21 -2.23
CA SER A 295 -27.71 -19.71 -1.43
C SER A 295 -27.61 -18.19 -1.36
N ASP A 296 -28.48 -17.52 -2.08
CA ASP A 296 -28.75 -16.08 -2.05
C ASP A 296 -28.92 -15.59 -0.61
N GLY A 297 -27.84 -15.11 -0.01
CA GLY A 297 -27.84 -14.36 1.23
C GLY A 297 -27.39 -12.96 0.94
N GLU A 298 -28.32 -12.01 0.81
CA GLU A 298 -28.06 -10.58 0.81
C GLU A 298 -27.36 -10.22 2.13
N PHE A 299 -26.08 -9.84 2.04
CA PHE A 299 -25.38 -9.24 3.17
C PHE A 299 -25.55 -7.73 3.10
N GLU A 300 -26.41 -7.17 3.97
CA GLU A 300 -26.39 -5.75 4.27
C GLU A 300 -25.10 -5.42 5.05
N ILE A 301 -24.27 -4.57 4.47
CA ILE A 301 -23.12 -3.98 5.16
C ILE A 301 -23.62 -2.70 5.82
N LEU A 302 -23.69 -2.71 7.16
CA LEU A 302 -23.92 -1.54 7.99
C LEU A 302 -22.69 -0.63 8.05
#